data_c1c0544faf9bc95c66a1c6b966fa1037
#
_entry.id   c1c0544faf9bc95c66a1c6b966fa1037
#
_cell.length_a   1.000
_cell.length_b   1.000
_cell.length_c   1.000
_cell.angle_alpha   90.00
_cell.angle_beta   90.00
_cell.angle_gamma   90.00
#
_symmetry.space_group_name_H-M   'P 1'
#
loop_
_entity.id
_entity.type
_entity.pdbx_description
1 polymer ?
#
loop_
_entity_poly.entity_id
_entity_poly.type
_entity_poly.pdbx_seq_one_letter_code
_entity_poly.pdbx_strand_id
1 'polypeptide(L)'
;MKPFKLGWWTLGILLLALARVEAIDPDPHGIMVQPIPDKLVVLTFDDSCVSHATYVGPLLKKYGFGGTFYITEFAQTFADKTLYMSWEQIKGLETMGFEVGNHSLRHGYFGSSSVEECARQLRGIEEHCLAAEVAKPVTFCWPVYSVNKRFFATLSEEGYLFARGGHERPYRPTMDGPFDVPSFTVHDKSLERKDSFAAAAELARDGRAVVFCFHGVPDLEHPTVGVEPKRFEELMNYLKEHQYKVIAMRDLAKYVDAKKAAKFLPFPSNL
;
A
#
# COMPACT_ATOMS: atom_id res chain seq x y z
N MET A 1 30.07 -47.37 59.22
CA MET A 1 29.22 -47.48 58.02
C MET A 1 28.53 -46.13 57.82
N LYS A 2 28.93 -45.39 56.79
CA LYS A 2 28.32 -44.08 56.42
C LYS A 2 27.36 -44.33 55.21
N PRO A 3 26.17 -43.75 55.15
CA PRO A 3 25.27 -43.95 54.04
C PRO A 3 25.65 -43.08 52.84
N PHE A 4 25.61 -43.67 51.66
CA PHE A 4 25.76 -43.03 50.34
C PHE A 4 24.57 -42.12 50.06
N LYS A 5 24.81 -40.85 49.72
CA LYS A 5 23.78 -39.95 49.20
C LYS A 5 23.71 -40.07 47.67
N LEU A 6 22.58 -40.56 47.16
CA LEU A 6 22.25 -40.51 45.73
C LEU A 6 21.96 -39.04 45.33
N GLY A 7 22.75 -38.52 44.42
CA GLY A 7 22.49 -37.25 43.79
C GLY A 7 21.44 -37.38 42.67
N TRP A 8 20.40 -36.59 42.73
CA TRP A 8 19.38 -36.50 41.70
C TRP A 8 19.93 -35.61 40.56
N TRP A 9 20.12 -36.20 39.40
CA TRP A 9 20.39 -35.48 38.14
C TRP A 9 19.06 -35.03 37.56
N THR A 10 18.77 -33.75 37.65
CA THR A 10 17.64 -33.16 36.93
C THR A 10 18.02 -33.03 35.45
N LEU A 11 17.42 -33.86 34.60
CA LEU A 11 17.46 -33.72 33.15
C LEU A 11 16.66 -32.49 32.77
N GLY A 12 17.35 -31.39 32.44
CA GLY A 12 16.75 -30.21 31.82
C GLY A 12 16.33 -30.54 30.38
N ILE A 13 15.02 -30.69 30.16
CA ILE A 13 14.45 -30.79 28.81
C ILE A 13 14.54 -29.41 28.18
N LEU A 14 15.48 -29.24 27.28
CA LEU A 14 15.59 -28.03 26.43
C LEU A 14 14.49 -28.13 25.38
N LEU A 15 13.35 -27.47 25.62
CA LEU A 15 12.30 -27.27 24.62
C LEU A 15 12.86 -26.31 23.55
N LEU A 16 13.41 -26.88 22.48
CA LEU A 16 13.66 -26.15 21.24
C LEU A 16 12.29 -25.77 20.66
N ALA A 17 11.92 -24.51 20.82
CA ALA A 17 10.83 -23.92 20.06
C ALA A 17 11.22 -23.96 18.57
N LEU A 18 10.75 -24.96 17.84
CA LEU A 18 10.78 -24.99 16.39
C LEU A 18 9.92 -23.82 15.92
N ALA A 19 10.57 -22.67 15.63
CA ALA A 19 9.95 -21.62 14.86
C ALA A 19 9.45 -22.28 13.57
N ARG A 20 8.14 -22.31 13.36
CA ARG A 20 7.57 -22.65 12.06
C ARG A 20 8.09 -21.63 11.07
N VAL A 21 9.08 -21.99 10.26
CA VAL A 21 9.40 -21.26 9.04
C VAL A 21 8.19 -21.53 8.13
N GLU A 22 7.27 -20.57 8.06
CA GLU A 22 6.27 -20.60 7.01
C GLU A 22 7.03 -20.57 5.69
N ALA A 23 6.81 -21.57 4.84
CA ALA A 23 7.51 -21.67 3.57
C ALA A 23 7.18 -20.44 2.71
N ILE A 24 8.20 -19.79 2.17
CA ILE A 24 8.02 -18.75 1.15
C ILE A 24 7.23 -19.39 0.00
N ASP A 25 6.21 -18.68 -0.49
CA ASP A 25 5.37 -19.15 -1.59
C ASP A 25 6.26 -19.50 -2.81
N PRO A 26 6.01 -20.62 -3.50
CA PRO A 26 6.80 -21.02 -4.67
C PRO A 26 6.67 -19.98 -5.79
N ASP A 27 7.74 -19.74 -6.51
CA ASP A 27 7.80 -18.83 -7.68
C ASP A 27 8.08 -19.62 -8.98
N PRO A 28 7.11 -20.38 -9.50
CA PRO A 28 7.30 -21.22 -10.68
C PRO A 28 7.49 -20.42 -11.97
N HIS A 29 7.18 -19.13 -11.94
CA HIS A 29 7.24 -18.24 -13.11
C HIS A 29 8.42 -17.25 -13.06
N GLY A 30 9.21 -17.25 -11.98
CA GLY A 30 10.33 -16.32 -11.81
C GLY A 30 9.85 -14.86 -11.77
N ILE A 31 8.76 -14.59 -11.04
CA ILE A 31 8.16 -13.27 -10.86
C ILE A 31 9.04 -12.41 -9.93
N MET A 32 9.71 -13.05 -8.98
CA MET A 32 10.53 -12.34 -8.02
C MET A 32 11.85 -11.88 -8.66
N VAL A 33 12.12 -10.58 -8.60
CA VAL A 33 13.42 -9.98 -8.98
C VAL A 33 14.44 -10.18 -7.86
N GLN A 34 14.00 -10.01 -6.63
CA GLN A 34 14.75 -10.30 -5.41
C GLN A 34 13.77 -10.58 -4.26
N PRO A 35 14.20 -11.25 -3.19
CA PRO A 35 13.34 -11.51 -2.04
C PRO A 35 12.80 -10.22 -1.40
N ILE A 36 11.51 -10.21 -1.05
CA ILE A 36 10.94 -9.16 -0.20
C ILE A 36 11.52 -9.33 1.21
N PRO A 37 12.16 -8.32 1.78
CA PRO A 37 12.65 -8.40 3.15
C PRO A 37 11.47 -8.34 4.14
N ASP A 38 11.65 -8.95 5.29
CA ASP A 38 10.72 -8.77 6.40
C ASP A 38 10.58 -7.27 6.75
N LYS A 39 9.41 -6.91 7.27
CA LYS A 39 9.07 -5.53 7.63
C LYS A 39 9.02 -4.56 6.44
N LEU A 40 8.70 -5.05 5.23
CA LEU A 40 8.44 -4.20 4.08
C LEU A 40 6.99 -3.71 4.09
N VAL A 41 6.82 -2.39 4.20
CA VAL A 41 5.52 -1.73 4.22
C VAL A 41 5.43 -0.72 3.08
N VAL A 42 4.26 -0.63 2.46
CA VAL A 42 3.91 0.40 1.48
C VAL A 42 2.86 1.31 2.10
N LEU A 43 3.08 2.62 2.05
CA LEU A 43 2.07 3.60 2.46
C LEU A 43 1.42 4.23 1.23
N THR A 44 0.09 4.26 1.23
CA THR A 44 -0.71 4.86 0.15
C THR A 44 -1.76 5.80 0.73
N PHE A 45 -2.03 6.90 0.02
CA PHE A 45 -2.91 7.99 0.45
C PHE A 45 -3.84 8.34 -0.69
N ASP A 46 -5.14 8.23 -0.47
CA ASP A 46 -6.17 8.38 -1.49
C ASP A 46 -6.82 9.78 -1.44
N ASP A 47 -7.55 10.13 -2.49
CA ASP A 47 -8.52 11.24 -2.56
C ASP A 47 -7.95 12.64 -2.62
N SER A 48 -6.66 12.82 -2.90
CA SER A 48 -6.07 14.16 -3.11
C SER A 48 -6.26 15.15 -1.96
N CYS A 49 -6.45 14.69 -0.72
CA CYS A 49 -6.73 15.54 0.44
C CYS A 49 -5.63 16.59 0.63
N VAL A 50 -5.98 17.84 0.97
CA VAL A 50 -5.01 18.93 1.19
C VAL A 50 -3.99 18.58 2.27
N SER A 51 -4.39 17.80 3.29
CA SER A 51 -3.51 17.33 4.36
C SER A 51 -2.34 16.47 3.86
N HIS A 52 -2.43 15.87 2.68
CA HIS A 52 -1.32 15.12 2.08
C HIS A 52 -0.10 16.02 1.82
N ALA A 53 -0.31 17.22 1.27
CA ALA A 53 0.77 18.16 1.01
C ALA A 53 1.17 18.97 2.25
N THR A 54 0.19 19.33 3.09
CA THR A 54 0.43 20.25 4.21
C THR A 54 0.94 19.56 5.47
N TYR A 55 0.68 18.27 5.63
CA TYR A 55 1.06 17.52 6.82
C TYR A 55 1.74 16.18 6.52
N VAL A 56 1.12 15.30 5.73
CA VAL A 56 1.59 13.92 5.53
C VAL A 56 2.96 13.89 4.84
N GLY A 57 3.09 14.53 3.67
CA GLY A 57 4.35 14.56 2.91
C GLY A 57 5.53 15.08 3.73
N PRO A 58 5.44 16.27 4.35
CA PRO A 58 6.49 16.76 5.24
C PRO A 58 6.85 15.80 6.37
N LEU A 59 5.86 15.16 7.00
CA LEU A 59 6.09 14.21 8.07
C LEU A 59 6.81 12.95 7.57
N LEU A 60 6.33 12.32 6.50
CA LEU A 60 6.99 11.15 5.90
C LEU A 60 8.42 11.45 5.49
N LYS A 61 8.68 12.66 4.93
CA LYS A 61 10.04 13.11 4.58
C LYS A 61 10.95 13.16 5.80
N LYS A 62 10.46 13.68 6.93
CA LYS A 62 11.18 13.73 8.22
C LYS A 62 11.56 12.31 8.70
N TYR A 63 10.68 11.32 8.50
CA TYR A 63 10.95 9.92 8.87
C TYR A 63 11.86 9.20 7.88
N GLY A 64 12.06 9.74 6.67
CA GLY A 64 12.76 9.05 5.58
C GLY A 64 11.93 7.94 4.96
N PHE A 65 10.61 8.05 5.02
CA PHE A 65 9.65 7.08 4.50
C PHE A 65 9.25 7.41 3.06
N GLY A 66 9.00 6.37 2.25
CA GLY A 66 8.30 6.49 0.97
C GLY A 66 6.79 6.55 1.15
N GLY A 67 6.10 6.95 0.09
CA GLY A 67 4.64 6.97 0.05
C GLY A 67 4.13 7.24 -1.35
N THR A 68 2.89 6.80 -1.62
CA THR A 68 2.18 7.01 -2.88
C THR A 68 0.93 7.81 -2.62
N PHE A 69 0.77 8.92 -3.33
CA PHE A 69 -0.41 9.76 -3.27
C PHE A 69 -1.25 9.52 -4.53
N TYR A 70 -2.40 8.89 -4.36
CA TYR A 70 -3.33 8.56 -5.43
C TYR A 70 -4.27 9.73 -5.71
N ILE A 71 -4.13 10.31 -6.89
CA ILE A 71 -4.77 11.56 -7.27
C ILE A 71 -6.07 11.29 -8.01
N THR A 72 -7.12 11.98 -7.58
CA THR A 72 -8.42 12.07 -8.23
C THR A 72 -8.94 13.51 -8.17
N GLU A 73 -9.80 13.88 -9.11
CA GLU A 73 -10.51 15.15 -9.11
C GLU A 73 -12.01 14.89 -8.97
N PHE A 74 -12.53 15.02 -7.78
CA PHE A 74 -13.97 14.95 -7.54
C PHE A 74 -14.70 16.06 -8.32
N ALA A 75 -15.66 15.68 -9.16
CA ALA A 75 -16.26 16.59 -10.14
C ALA A 75 -16.85 17.89 -9.55
N GLN A 76 -17.31 17.85 -8.30
CA GLN A 76 -18.04 18.95 -7.67
C GLN A 76 -17.20 19.70 -6.63
N THR A 77 -16.26 19.03 -5.96
CA THR A 77 -15.59 19.56 -4.76
C THR A 77 -14.09 19.80 -4.95
N PHE A 78 -13.44 19.22 -5.96
CA PHE A 78 -11.99 19.36 -6.17
C PHE A 78 -11.52 20.82 -6.35
N ALA A 79 -12.41 21.72 -6.77
CA ALA A 79 -12.10 23.15 -6.88
C ALA A 79 -11.84 23.82 -5.51
N ASP A 80 -12.36 23.25 -4.42
CA ASP A 80 -12.12 23.75 -3.06
C ASP A 80 -10.74 23.32 -2.56
N LYS A 81 -9.80 24.24 -2.61
CA LYS A 81 -8.41 24.02 -2.20
C LYS A 81 -8.19 24.10 -0.69
N THR A 82 -9.24 24.32 0.08
CA THR A 82 -9.21 24.11 1.53
C THR A 82 -9.37 22.63 1.90
N LEU A 83 -9.93 21.83 0.99
CA LEU A 83 -10.18 20.40 1.15
C LEU A 83 -9.19 19.55 0.35
N TYR A 84 -8.87 19.96 -0.88
CA TYR A 84 -8.08 19.21 -1.84
C TYR A 84 -6.80 19.92 -2.25
N MET A 85 -5.77 19.16 -2.59
CA MET A 85 -4.51 19.68 -3.08
C MET A 85 -4.69 20.44 -4.40
N SER A 86 -3.88 21.48 -4.59
CA SER A 86 -3.63 22.06 -5.91
C SER A 86 -2.63 21.20 -6.69
N TRP A 87 -2.54 21.39 -8.01
CA TRP A 87 -1.55 20.71 -8.83
C TRP A 87 -0.11 21.11 -8.49
N GLU A 88 0.14 22.36 -8.01
CA GLU A 88 1.44 22.77 -7.48
C GLU A 88 1.81 22.00 -6.21
N GLN A 89 0.84 21.72 -5.33
CA GLN A 89 1.07 20.91 -4.13
C GLN A 89 1.35 19.45 -4.51
N ILE A 90 0.64 18.91 -5.51
CA ILE A 90 0.88 17.54 -6.03
C ILE A 90 2.30 17.47 -6.64
N LYS A 91 2.71 18.47 -7.45
CA LYS A 91 4.08 18.56 -7.95
C LYS A 91 5.11 18.70 -6.84
N GLY A 92 4.77 19.42 -5.77
CA GLY A 92 5.60 19.52 -4.57
C GLY A 92 5.87 18.16 -3.90
N LEU A 93 4.85 17.29 -3.80
CA LEU A 93 5.02 15.92 -3.29
C LEU A 93 5.97 15.10 -4.17
N GLU A 94 5.82 15.16 -5.49
CA GLU A 94 6.75 14.50 -6.42
C GLU A 94 8.19 15.01 -6.25
N THR A 95 8.37 16.32 -6.13
CA THR A 95 9.69 16.95 -5.91
C THR A 95 10.33 16.52 -4.59
N MET A 96 9.53 16.23 -3.57
CA MET A 96 10.00 15.63 -2.33
C MET A 96 10.45 14.16 -2.49
N GLY A 97 10.18 13.51 -3.63
CA GLY A 97 10.55 12.13 -3.95
C GLY A 97 9.42 11.11 -3.79
N PHE A 98 8.22 11.55 -3.43
CA PHE A 98 7.05 10.68 -3.32
C PHE A 98 6.52 10.25 -4.69
N GLU A 99 5.73 9.21 -4.70
CA GLU A 99 5.02 8.78 -5.89
C GLU A 99 3.67 9.49 -6.00
N VAL A 100 3.38 10.00 -7.19
CA VAL A 100 2.05 10.41 -7.62
C VAL A 100 1.44 9.24 -8.39
N GLY A 101 0.36 8.66 -7.86
CA GLY A 101 -0.39 7.57 -8.47
C GLY A 101 -1.74 8.04 -9.02
N ASN A 102 -2.39 7.20 -9.81
CA ASN A 102 -3.66 7.51 -10.47
C ASN A 102 -4.84 6.89 -9.70
N HIS A 103 -5.83 7.70 -9.34
CA HIS A 103 -7.07 7.25 -8.68
C HIS A 103 -8.32 7.50 -9.52
N SER A 104 -8.17 7.52 -10.84
CA SER A 104 -9.18 7.94 -11.81
C SER A 104 -9.54 9.44 -11.74
N LEU A 105 -10.03 9.96 -12.86
CA LEU A 105 -10.32 11.40 -12.95
C LEU A 105 -11.46 11.83 -12.01
N ARG A 106 -12.50 11.01 -11.85
CA ARG A 106 -13.72 11.41 -11.14
C ARG A 106 -14.12 10.47 -10.01
N HIS A 107 -13.20 9.64 -9.55
CA HIS A 107 -13.46 8.65 -8.48
C HIS A 107 -14.68 7.78 -8.77
N GLY A 108 -14.85 7.37 -10.05
CA GLY A 108 -16.03 6.61 -10.48
C GLY A 108 -15.96 5.13 -10.07
N TYR A 109 -17.12 4.48 -10.02
CA TYR A 109 -17.21 3.04 -9.77
C TYR A 109 -16.78 2.25 -11.01
N PHE A 110 -15.67 1.53 -10.94
CA PHE A 110 -15.10 0.79 -12.09
C PHE A 110 -15.71 -0.60 -12.30
N GLY A 111 -16.21 -1.25 -11.26
CA GLY A 111 -16.64 -2.65 -11.31
C GLY A 111 -17.62 -3.00 -12.43
N SER A 112 -18.53 -2.09 -12.79
CA SER A 112 -19.50 -2.26 -13.89
C SER A 112 -19.28 -1.32 -15.08
N SER A 113 -18.27 -0.44 -15.03
CA SER A 113 -17.96 0.50 -16.12
C SER A 113 -17.42 -0.23 -17.36
N SER A 114 -17.62 0.37 -18.56
CA SER A 114 -16.99 -0.13 -19.76
C SER A 114 -15.47 0.10 -19.71
N VAL A 115 -14.73 -0.67 -20.51
CA VAL A 115 -13.26 -0.52 -20.61
C VAL A 115 -12.91 0.87 -21.14
N GLU A 116 -13.68 1.38 -22.09
CA GLU A 116 -13.50 2.71 -22.69
C GLU A 116 -13.68 3.82 -21.66
N GLU A 117 -14.69 3.70 -20.80
CA GLU A 117 -14.90 4.66 -19.71
C GLU A 117 -13.76 4.59 -18.69
N CYS A 118 -13.34 3.40 -18.29
CA CYS A 118 -12.19 3.22 -17.42
C CYS A 118 -10.93 3.86 -18.01
N ALA A 119 -10.67 3.65 -19.31
CA ALA A 119 -9.53 4.23 -20.01
C ALA A 119 -9.62 5.76 -20.09
N ARG A 120 -10.81 6.31 -20.30
CA ARG A 120 -11.02 7.77 -20.28
C ARG A 120 -10.73 8.37 -18.91
N GLN A 121 -11.16 7.73 -17.84
CA GLN A 121 -10.90 8.15 -16.45
C GLN A 121 -9.41 8.08 -16.11
N LEU A 122 -8.71 7.05 -16.59
CA LEU A 122 -7.28 6.88 -16.40
C LEU A 122 -6.51 8.01 -17.09
N ARG A 123 -6.75 8.21 -18.41
CA ARG A 123 -6.07 9.23 -19.21
C ARG A 123 -6.32 10.66 -18.73
N GLY A 124 -7.50 10.94 -18.15
CA GLY A 124 -7.78 12.27 -17.62
C GLY A 124 -6.80 12.72 -16.54
N ILE A 125 -6.40 11.82 -15.63
CA ILE A 125 -5.35 12.14 -14.64
C ILE A 125 -3.96 12.22 -15.29
N GLU A 126 -3.65 11.37 -16.26
CA GLU A 126 -2.37 11.43 -16.99
C GLU A 126 -2.19 12.77 -17.72
N GLU A 127 -3.25 13.26 -18.36
CA GLU A 127 -3.25 14.56 -19.04
C GLU A 127 -3.03 15.72 -18.06
N HIS A 128 -3.67 15.68 -16.91
CA HIS A 128 -3.49 16.68 -15.86
C HIS A 128 -2.09 16.62 -15.21
N CYS A 129 -1.56 15.40 -15.00
CA CYS A 129 -0.17 15.24 -14.58
C CYS A 129 0.81 15.89 -15.58
N LEU A 130 0.62 15.60 -16.88
CA LEU A 130 1.46 16.19 -17.93
C LEU A 130 1.37 17.71 -17.94
N ALA A 131 0.17 18.27 -17.83
CA ALA A 131 -0.04 19.72 -17.78
C ALA A 131 0.61 20.39 -16.55
N ALA A 132 0.71 19.66 -15.45
CA ALA A 132 1.36 20.12 -14.21
C ALA A 132 2.85 19.74 -14.12
N GLU A 133 3.45 19.25 -15.20
CA GLU A 133 4.84 18.74 -15.24
C GLU A 133 5.12 17.62 -14.23
N VAL A 134 4.11 16.88 -13.81
CA VAL A 134 4.20 15.68 -13.00
C VAL A 134 4.43 14.49 -13.92
N ALA A 135 5.28 13.55 -13.53
CA ALA A 135 5.53 12.33 -14.30
C ALA A 135 4.24 11.51 -14.49
N LYS A 136 4.13 10.81 -15.63
CA LYS A 136 3.01 9.89 -15.87
C LYS A 136 2.94 8.88 -14.72
N PRO A 137 1.78 8.71 -14.06
CA PRO A 137 1.59 7.69 -13.03
C PRO A 137 1.86 6.27 -13.56
N VAL A 138 2.52 5.47 -12.75
CA VAL A 138 2.82 4.06 -13.07
C VAL A 138 2.11 3.10 -12.11
N THR A 139 1.35 3.62 -11.16
CA THR A 139 0.47 2.82 -10.30
C THR A 139 -0.92 3.42 -10.25
N PHE A 140 -1.89 2.52 -10.06
CA PHE A 140 -3.31 2.85 -10.02
C PHE A 140 -3.92 2.42 -8.68
N CYS A 141 -4.99 3.09 -8.27
CA CYS A 141 -5.82 2.66 -7.15
C CYS A 141 -7.27 2.57 -7.61
N TRP A 142 -7.90 1.44 -7.32
CA TRP A 142 -9.32 1.22 -7.66
C TRP A 142 -10.22 2.05 -6.74
N PRO A 143 -10.95 3.06 -7.27
CA PRO A 143 -11.92 3.80 -6.46
C PRO A 143 -12.90 2.85 -5.78
N VAL A 144 -13.17 3.09 -4.48
CA VAL A 144 -14.05 2.26 -3.64
C VAL A 144 -13.79 0.74 -3.75
N TYR A 145 -12.53 0.37 -4.03
CA TYR A 145 -12.10 -1.02 -4.27
C TYR A 145 -12.86 -1.74 -5.39
N SER A 146 -13.44 -1.00 -6.34
CA SER A 146 -14.28 -1.51 -7.42
C SER A 146 -13.45 -2.08 -8.57
N VAL A 147 -12.76 -3.19 -8.34
CA VAL A 147 -11.87 -3.84 -9.31
C VAL A 147 -12.62 -4.27 -10.56
N ASN A 148 -12.10 -3.89 -11.74
CA ASN A 148 -12.61 -4.31 -13.04
C ASN A 148 -11.53 -5.14 -13.77
N LYS A 149 -11.66 -6.46 -13.70
CA LYS A 149 -10.68 -7.39 -14.30
C LYS A 149 -10.57 -7.24 -15.83
N ARG A 150 -11.62 -6.76 -16.50
CA ARG A 150 -11.59 -6.49 -17.95
C ARG A 150 -10.64 -5.34 -18.32
N PHE A 151 -10.32 -4.50 -17.35
CA PHE A 151 -9.43 -3.35 -17.53
C PHE A 151 -7.94 -3.68 -17.28
N PHE A 152 -7.60 -4.88 -16.82
CA PHE A 152 -6.21 -5.26 -16.51
C PHE A 152 -5.29 -5.21 -17.73
N ALA A 153 -5.79 -5.64 -18.90
CA ALA A 153 -5.04 -5.56 -20.16
C ALA A 153 -4.68 -4.10 -20.49
N THR A 154 -5.63 -3.18 -20.37
CA THR A 154 -5.41 -1.75 -20.61
C THR A 154 -4.39 -1.16 -19.63
N LEU A 155 -4.47 -1.50 -18.33
CA LEU A 155 -3.46 -1.06 -17.35
C LEU A 155 -2.05 -1.53 -17.77
N SER A 156 -1.93 -2.77 -18.21
CA SER A 156 -0.64 -3.33 -18.68
C SER A 156 -0.13 -2.62 -19.95
N GLU A 157 -1.00 -2.39 -20.93
CA GLU A 157 -0.70 -1.72 -22.20
C GLU A 157 -0.29 -0.26 -21.98
N GLU A 158 -0.95 0.44 -21.05
CA GLU A 158 -0.64 1.82 -20.67
C GLU A 158 0.62 1.92 -19.78
N GLY A 159 1.25 0.79 -19.43
CA GLY A 159 2.52 0.74 -18.69
C GLY A 159 2.40 0.84 -17.18
N TYR A 160 1.21 0.62 -16.62
CA TYR A 160 1.03 0.53 -15.18
C TYR A 160 1.71 -0.73 -14.64
N LEU A 161 2.34 -0.60 -13.47
CA LEU A 161 3.05 -1.69 -12.81
C LEU A 161 2.17 -2.40 -11.79
N PHE A 162 1.47 -1.62 -10.97
CA PHE A 162 0.60 -2.15 -9.91
C PHE A 162 -0.71 -1.36 -9.84
N ALA A 163 -1.78 -2.05 -9.41
CA ALA A 163 -3.02 -1.40 -9.02
C ALA A 163 -3.47 -1.93 -7.65
N ARG A 164 -3.73 -1.01 -6.70
CA ARG A 164 -4.14 -1.33 -5.34
C ARG A 164 -5.64 -1.55 -5.24
N GLY A 165 -6.01 -2.70 -4.68
CA GLY A 165 -7.37 -3.03 -4.21
C GLY A 165 -7.48 -2.94 -2.68
N GLY A 166 -8.43 -3.69 -2.12
CA GLY A 166 -8.67 -3.82 -0.68
C GLY A 166 -8.20 -5.14 -0.10
N HIS A 167 -9.14 -5.99 0.37
CA HIS A 167 -8.95 -7.39 0.83
C HIS A 167 -8.44 -7.59 2.25
N GLU A 168 -7.97 -6.56 2.97
CA GLU A 168 -7.54 -6.59 4.38
C GLU A 168 -6.55 -7.74 4.70
N ARG A 169 -5.54 -7.93 3.84
CA ARG A 169 -4.50 -8.93 3.98
C ARG A 169 -3.18 -8.49 3.34
N PRO A 170 -2.03 -9.16 3.68
CA PRO A 170 -0.74 -8.85 3.05
C PRO A 170 -0.72 -9.25 1.56
N TYR A 171 0.14 -8.57 0.80
CA TYR A 171 0.44 -8.88 -0.59
C TYR A 171 1.42 -10.05 -0.69
N ARG A 172 1.08 -11.06 -1.49
CA ARG A 172 1.84 -12.27 -1.80
C ARG A 172 2.21 -12.26 -3.28
N PRO A 173 3.38 -11.75 -3.68
CA PRO A 173 3.68 -11.42 -5.07
C PRO A 173 3.65 -12.60 -6.05
N THR A 174 3.85 -13.83 -5.56
CA THR A 174 3.81 -15.05 -6.40
C THR A 174 2.40 -15.67 -6.48
N MET A 175 1.42 -15.08 -5.78
CA MET A 175 0.03 -15.56 -5.72
C MET A 175 -0.98 -14.48 -6.15
N ASP A 176 -0.66 -13.21 -5.88
CA ASP A 176 -1.53 -12.08 -6.16
C ASP A 176 -1.10 -11.37 -7.45
N GLY A 177 -2.04 -11.15 -8.35
CA GLY A 177 -1.79 -10.37 -9.55
C GLY A 177 -1.43 -8.91 -9.23
N PRO A 178 -0.64 -8.26 -10.08
CA PRO A 178 -0.14 -6.90 -9.81
C PRO A 178 -1.24 -5.83 -9.89
N PHE A 179 -2.40 -6.15 -10.51
CA PHE A 179 -3.49 -5.19 -10.71
C PHE A 179 -4.65 -5.32 -9.70
N ASP A 180 -4.43 -6.09 -8.62
CA ASP A 180 -5.34 -6.15 -7.47
C ASP A 180 -4.54 -6.40 -6.19
N VAL A 181 -3.54 -5.55 -5.94
CA VAL A 181 -2.67 -5.64 -4.76
C VAL A 181 -3.48 -5.39 -3.50
N PRO A 182 -3.52 -6.35 -2.55
CA PRO A 182 -4.27 -6.19 -1.31
C PRO A 182 -3.74 -5.05 -0.44
N SER A 183 -4.64 -4.42 0.32
CA SER A 183 -4.29 -3.40 1.31
C SER A 183 -5.16 -3.48 2.55
N PHE A 184 -4.64 -2.93 3.65
CA PHE A 184 -5.38 -2.68 4.89
C PHE A 184 -5.83 -1.23 4.95
N THR A 185 -7.12 -1.01 5.16
CA THR A 185 -7.69 0.32 5.30
C THR A 185 -7.45 0.86 6.70
N VAL A 186 -6.88 2.06 6.80
CA VAL A 186 -6.56 2.70 8.09
C VAL A 186 -7.36 3.99 8.24
N HIS A 187 -8.20 4.05 9.25
CA HIS A 187 -8.97 5.21 9.67
C HIS A 187 -9.22 5.13 11.18
N ASP A 188 -9.61 6.22 11.82
CA ASP A 188 -9.72 6.28 13.28
C ASP A 188 -10.56 5.15 13.89
N LYS A 189 -11.70 4.83 13.28
CA LYS A 189 -12.55 3.74 13.74
C LYS A 189 -11.87 2.36 13.61
N SER A 190 -11.05 2.11 12.57
CA SER A 190 -10.29 0.85 12.46
C SER A 190 -9.23 0.73 13.54
N LEU A 191 -8.72 1.87 14.01
CA LEU A 191 -7.70 1.99 15.05
C LEU A 191 -8.26 1.93 16.49
N GLU A 192 -9.58 1.91 16.67
CA GLU A 192 -10.20 1.65 17.98
C GLU A 192 -9.91 0.23 18.49
N ARG A 193 -9.69 -0.71 17.57
CA ARG A 193 -9.25 -2.06 17.93
C ARG A 193 -7.78 -2.00 18.30
N LYS A 194 -7.51 -2.27 19.58
CA LYS A 194 -6.15 -2.25 20.11
C LYS A 194 -5.19 -3.05 19.22
N ASP A 195 -4.05 -2.46 18.92
CA ASP A 195 -2.94 -3.05 18.17
C ASP A 195 -3.29 -3.49 16.72
N SER A 196 -4.44 -3.09 16.16
CA SER A 196 -4.86 -3.50 14.81
C SER A 196 -3.84 -3.13 13.72
N PHE A 197 -3.25 -1.93 13.79
CA PHE A 197 -2.21 -1.51 12.85
C PHE A 197 -0.91 -2.32 13.04
N ALA A 198 -0.48 -2.48 14.29
CA ALA A 198 0.71 -3.27 14.61
C ALA A 198 0.55 -4.72 14.15
N ALA A 199 -0.60 -5.34 14.45
CA ALA A 199 -0.90 -6.71 14.03
C ALA A 199 -0.89 -6.86 12.50
N ALA A 200 -1.43 -5.89 11.76
CA ALA A 200 -1.36 -5.89 10.30
C ALA A 200 0.09 -5.72 9.80
N ALA A 201 0.85 -4.78 10.39
CA ALA A 201 2.25 -4.54 10.03
C ALA A 201 3.13 -5.78 10.24
N GLU A 202 2.90 -6.56 11.31
CA GLU A 202 3.63 -7.80 11.61
C GLU A 202 3.44 -8.90 10.56
N LEU A 203 2.44 -8.80 9.69
CA LEU A 203 2.26 -9.71 8.55
C LEU A 203 3.25 -9.45 7.41
N ALA A 204 4.03 -8.36 7.45
CA ALA A 204 5.11 -8.05 6.51
C ALA A 204 6.34 -8.93 6.79
N ARG A 205 6.24 -10.21 6.48
CA ARG A 205 7.27 -11.25 6.68
C ARG A 205 7.08 -12.40 5.69
N ASP A 206 8.05 -13.29 5.65
CA ASP A 206 7.98 -14.51 4.84
C ASP A 206 7.73 -14.21 3.34
N GLY A 207 8.41 -13.19 2.78
CA GLY A 207 8.28 -12.79 1.38
C GLY A 207 7.01 -11.99 1.06
N ARG A 208 6.28 -11.51 2.06
CA ARG A 208 5.05 -10.71 1.94
C ARG A 208 5.33 -9.25 2.22
N ALA A 209 4.61 -8.36 1.53
CA ALA A 209 4.57 -6.93 1.85
C ALA A 209 3.20 -6.55 2.43
N VAL A 210 3.17 -5.57 3.31
CA VAL A 210 1.92 -4.98 3.80
C VAL A 210 1.72 -3.62 3.16
N VAL A 211 0.54 -3.40 2.59
CA VAL A 211 0.13 -2.12 2.01
C VAL A 211 -0.93 -1.51 2.91
N PHE A 212 -0.71 -0.28 3.34
CA PHE A 212 -1.69 0.50 4.08
C PHE A 212 -2.33 1.56 3.19
N CYS A 213 -3.66 1.66 3.30
CA CYS A 213 -4.47 2.67 2.64
C CYS A 213 -4.94 3.69 3.69
N PHE A 214 -4.51 4.92 3.53
CA PHE A 214 -4.98 6.09 4.27
C PHE A 214 -5.75 7.02 3.33
N HIS A 215 -6.60 7.86 3.91
CA HIS A 215 -7.17 9.03 3.25
C HIS A 215 -6.56 10.30 3.87
N GLY A 216 -7.35 11.34 4.16
CA GLY A 216 -6.82 12.56 4.76
C GLY A 216 -6.34 12.41 6.21
N VAL A 217 -5.37 13.27 6.60
CA VAL A 217 -4.82 13.35 7.95
C VAL A 217 -4.76 14.84 8.38
N PRO A 218 -5.88 15.39 8.88
CA PRO A 218 -7.23 14.82 8.88
C PRO A 218 -7.87 14.87 7.47
N ASP A 219 -8.95 14.11 7.29
CA ASP A 219 -9.82 14.25 6.13
C ASP A 219 -11.00 15.17 6.50
N LEU A 220 -11.02 16.35 5.92
CA LEU A 220 -12.02 17.37 6.27
C LEU A 220 -13.34 17.15 5.52
N GLU A 221 -13.29 16.55 4.33
CA GLU A 221 -14.48 16.27 3.52
C GLU A 221 -15.13 14.95 3.93
N HIS A 222 -14.31 13.92 4.20
CA HIS A 222 -14.77 12.57 4.53
C HIS A 222 -14.22 12.10 5.89
N PRO A 223 -14.59 12.75 7.02
CA PRO A 223 -13.97 12.51 8.33
C PRO A 223 -14.09 11.06 8.82
N THR A 224 -15.03 10.28 8.28
CA THR A 224 -15.23 8.87 8.65
C THR A 224 -14.14 7.93 8.15
N VAL A 225 -13.35 8.35 7.16
CA VAL A 225 -12.23 7.59 6.59
C VAL A 225 -10.87 8.22 6.91
N GLY A 226 -10.86 9.38 7.56
CA GLY A 226 -9.67 10.09 7.99
C GLY A 226 -9.00 9.49 9.21
N VAL A 227 -7.78 9.98 9.47
CA VAL A 227 -7.01 9.71 10.68
C VAL A 227 -6.60 11.02 11.34
N GLU A 228 -6.76 11.12 12.64
CA GLU A 228 -6.29 12.26 13.41
C GLU A 228 -4.76 12.42 13.32
N PRO A 229 -4.22 13.65 13.14
CA PRO A 229 -2.79 13.88 12.94
C PRO A 229 -1.90 13.26 14.02
N LYS A 230 -2.27 13.41 15.29
CA LYS A 230 -1.52 12.83 16.40
C LYS A 230 -1.45 11.31 16.31
N ARG A 231 -2.58 10.68 16.00
CA ARG A 231 -2.65 9.22 15.84
C ARG A 231 -1.82 8.74 14.66
N PHE A 232 -1.87 9.46 13.53
CA PHE A 232 -1.02 9.17 12.39
C PHE A 232 0.47 9.24 12.73
N GLU A 233 0.92 10.28 13.48
CA GLU A 233 2.30 10.38 13.92
C GLU A 233 2.70 9.23 14.84
N GLU A 234 1.81 8.76 15.73
CA GLU A 234 2.03 7.58 16.57
C GLU A 234 2.26 6.32 15.73
N LEU A 235 1.49 6.13 14.62
CA LEU A 235 1.70 5.01 13.70
C LEU A 235 3.04 5.10 12.96
N MET A 236 3.44 6.30 12.52
CA MET A 236 4.75 6.51 11.87
C MET A 236 5.91 6.28 12.84
N ASN A 237 5.78 6.72 14.10
CA ASN A 237 6.73 6.40 15.16
C ASN A 237 6.85 4.89 15.35
N TYR A 238 5.73 4.17 15.43
CA TYR A 238 5.74 2.71 15.54
C TYR A 238 6.54 2.06 14.41
N LEU A 239 6.29 2.43 13.17
CA LEU A 239 7.04 1.88 12.02
C LEU A 239 8.54 2.18 12.13
N LYS A 240 8.91 3.39 12.57
CA LYS A 240 10.30 3.80 12.73
C LYS A 240 11.02 3.05 13.84
N GLU A 241 10.43 2.98 15.03
CA GLU A 241 11.00 2.33 16.22
C GLU A 241 11.17 0.81 15.98
N HIS A 242 10.23 0.20 15.24
CA HIS A 242 10.30 -1.21 14.90
C HIS A 242 11.08 -1.49 13.61
N GLN A 243 11.75 -0.46 13.03
CA GLN A 243 12.64 -0.58 11.88
C GLN A 243 11.96 -1.15 10.61
N TYR A 244 10.70 -0.78 10.36
CA TYR A 244 10.04 -1.11 9.10
C TYR A 244 10.70 -0.36 7.94
N LYS A 245 10.86 -1.05 6.81
CA LYS A 245 11.22 -0.45 5.53
C LYS A 245 9.95 0.05 4.85
N VAL A 246 9.80 1.37 4.76
CA VAL A 246 8.61 2.02 4.21
C VAL A 246 8.90 2.58 2.83
N ILE A 247 8.16 2.12 1.82
CA ILE A 247 8.38 2.44 0.41
C ILE A 247 7.10 2.96 -0.26
N ALA A 248 7.24 3.52 -1.47
CA ALA A 248 6.12 3.80 -2.37
C ALA A 248 5.68 2.54 -3.13
N MET A 249 4.46 2.54 -3.69
CA MET A 249 3.91 1.40 -4.43
C MET A 249 4.77 1.04 -5.65
N ARG A 250 5.26 2.02 -6.42
CA ARG A 250 6.14 1.79 -7.56
C ARG A 250 7.42 1.04 -7.17
N ASP A 251 7.89 1.20 -5.94
CA ASP A 251 9.12 0.58 -5.46
C ASP A 251 9.00 -0.94 -5.27
N LEU A 252 7.77 -1.48 -5.25
CA LEU A 252 7.56 -2.93 -5.31
C LEU A 252 8.20 -3.55 -6.56
N ALA A 253 8.36 -2.78 -7.66
CA ALA A 253 9.05 -3.24 -8.87
C ALA A 253 10.53 -3.59 -8.65
N LYS A 254 11.13 -3.18 -7.54
CA LYS A 254 12.48 -3.63 -7.13
C LYS A 254 12.49 -5.10 -6.73
N TYR A 255 11.36 -5.63 -6.31
CA TYR A 255 11.19 -7.00 -5.80
C TYR A 255 10.40 -7.89 -6.76
N VAL A 256 9.49 -7.32 -7.53
CA VAL A 256 8.49 -8.03 -8.34
C VAL A 256 8.56 -7.55 -9.79
N ASP A 257 8.75 -8.48 -10.73
CA ASP A 257 8.56 -8.20 -12.16
C ASP A 257 7.05 -8.10 -12.45
N ALA A 258 6.54 -6.88 -12.37
CA ALA A 258 5.11 -6.61 -12.55
C ALA A 258 4.58 -7.07 -13.92
N LYS A 259 5.40 -7.01 -14.98
CA LYS A 259 5.01 -7.46 -16.33
C LYS A 259 4.85 -8.99 -16.39
N LYS A 260 5.79 -9.73 -15.78
CA LYS A 260 5.63 -11.18 -15.63
C LYS A 260 4.44 -11.53 -14.75
N ALA A 261 4.30 -10.85 -13.60
CA ALA A 261 3.17 -11.06 -12.72
C ALA A 261 1.83 -10.83 -13.45
N ALA A 262 1.69 -9.76 -14.22
CA ALA A 262 0.50 -9.50 -15.04
C ALA A 262 0.21 -10.61 -16.07
N LYS A 263 1.26 -11.22 -16.62
CA LYS A 263 1.13 -12.31 -17.60
C LYS A 263 0.70 -13.63 -16.97
N PHE A 264 1.26 -13.98 -15.83
CA PHE A 264 1.10 -15.31 -15.21
C PHE A 264 0.11 -15.35 -14.06
N LEU A 265 -0.16 -14.21 -13.42
CA LEU A 265 -1.12 -14.04 -12.34
C LEU A 265 -2.16 -12.98 -12.68
N PRO A 266 -2.94 -13.17 -13.78
CA PRO A 266 -3.89 -12.15 -14.24
C PRO A 266 -5.06 -11.95 -13.25
N PHE A 267 -5.26 -12.88 -12.31
CA PHE A 267 -6.37 -12.85 -11.35
C PHE A 267 -5.87 -13.19 -9.95
N PRO A 268 -6.37 -12.52 -8.89
CA PRO A 268 -6.07 -12.93 -7.53
C PRO A 268 -6.54 -14.36 -7.30
N SER A 269 -5.72 -15.14 -6.59
CA SER A 269 -6.12 -16.47 -6.14
C SER A 269 -7.33 -16.33 -5.20
N ASN A 270 -8.43 -16.99 -5.51
CA ASN A 270 -9.54 -17.15 -4.57
C ASN A 270 -9.08 -18.06 -3.42
N LEU A 271 -8.49 -17.48 -2.37
CA LEU A 271 -8.18 -18.15 -1.11
C LEU A 271 -8.73 -17.33 0.05
#